data_75028b26c7e630069905bef3f85f2513
#
_entry.id   75028b26c7e630069905bef3f85f2513
#
_cell.length_a   1.000
_cell.length_b   1.000
_cell.length_c   1.000
_cell.angle_alpha   90.00
_cell.angle_beta   90.00
_cell.angle_gamma   90.00
#
_symmetry.space_group_name_H-M   'P 1'
#
loop_
_entity.id
_entity.type
_entity.pdbx_description
1 polymer ?
#
loop_
_entity_poly.entity_id
_entity_poly.type
_entity_poly.pdbx_seq_one_letter_code
_entity_poly.pdbx_strand_id
1 'polypeptide(L)'
;GFRPLVEELVELGLVDGNAERETRRNLTVAPDWAEGDETARIACSFMDRLDRLPPLPGKVGFAIDTGLQPVLGLVPADFRIERGETGALILRAEGREKGVPVATGQAAEALIDLAQWFADSGGAAAGRMARHLAELPDWAQGTVRPAASRGPLAPGMHPLGAAFGVPFGSLRAEALAALLDTTQASAVRLSPWRVL
;
A
#
# COMPACT_ATOMS: atom_id res chain seq x y z
N GLY A 1 28.91 -8.75 4.05
CA GLY A 1 27.99 -9.51 4.90
C GLY A 1 26.63 -8.83 5.01
N PHE A 2 25.67 -9.44 5.62
CA PHE A 2 24.28 -8.93 5.74
C PHE A 2 24.22 -7.59 6.49
N ARG A 3 24.95 -7.46 7.60
CA ARG A 3 24.92 -6.27 8.45
C ARG A 3 25.36 -4.99 7.73
N PRO A 4 26.49 -4.94 7.01
CA PRO A 4 26.87 -3.74 6.26
C PRO A 4 25.83 -3.33 5.22
N LEU A 5 25.17 -4.29 4.56
CA LEU A 5 24.10 -4.00 3.60
C LEU A 5 22.91 -3.32 4.29
N VAL A 6 22.48 -3.81 5.47
CA VAL A 6 21.38 -3.21 6.21
C VAL A 6 21.73 -1.79 6.66
N GLU A 7 22.98 -1.58 7.16
CA GLU A 7 23.46 -0.27 7.58
C GLU A 7 23.41 0.74 6.40
N GLU A 8 23.85 0.33 5.22
CA GLU A 8 23.80 1.16 4.01
C GLU A 8 22.35 1.46 3.57
N LEU A 9 21.46 0.46 3.61
CA LEU A 9 20.03 0.67 3.29
C LEU A 9 19.34 1.62 4.27
N VAL A 10 19.72 1.59 5.55
CA VAL A 10 19.23 2.54 6.56
C VAL A 10 19.73 3.95 6.27
N GLU A 11 21.03 4.11 5.95
CA GLU A 11 21.60 5.41 5.56
C GLU A 11 20.91 6.02 4.32
N LEU A 12 20.54 5.17 3.37
CA LEU A 12 19.77 5.55 2.17
C LEU A 12 18.27 5.79 2.44
N GLY A 13 17.79 5.57 3.66
CA GLY A 13 16.36 5.70 4.00
C GLY A 13 15.46 4.63 3.38
N LEU A 14 16.03 3.55 2.85
CA LEU A 14 15.29 2.45 2.21
C LEU A 14 14.76 1.43 3.22
N VAL A 15 15.34 1.37 4.40
CA VAL A 15 14.95 0.52 5.53
C VAL A 15 14.91 1.37 6.79
N ASP A 16 13.94 1.14 7.67
CA ASP A 16 13.88 1.80 8.97
C ASP A 16 14.98 1.22 9.90
N GLY A 17 15.72 2.10 10.57
CA GLY A 17 16.73 1.68 11.54
C GLY A 17 16.15 0.96 12.76
N ASN A 18 14.87 1.14 13.04
CA ASN A 18 14.13 0.39 14.05
C ASN A 18 13.52 -0.86 13.41
N ALA A 19 14.06 -2.03 13.73
CA ALA A 19 13.62 -3.31 13.17
C ALA A 19 12.14 -3.62 13.47
N GLU A 20 11.61 -3.22 14.63
CA GLU A 20 10.20 -3.42 14.97
C GLU A 20 9.30 -2.55 14.08
N ARG A 21 9.66 -1.29 13.88
CA ARG A 21 8.96 -0.37 12.99
C ARG A 21 9.01 -0.85 11.54
N GLU A 22 10.17 -1.35 11.08
CA GLU A 22 10.33 -1.91 9.74
C GLU A 22 9.40 -3.11 9.50
N THR A 23 9.20 -3.99 10.48
CA THR A 23 8.26 -5.12 10.35
C THR A 23 6.80 -4.71 10.17
N ARG A 24 6.44 -3.50 10.59
CA ARG A 24 5.10 -2.91 10.47
C ARG A 24 4.88 -2.18 9.15
N ARG A 25 5.94 -1.93 8.38
CA ARG A 25 5.93 -1.14 7.14
C ARG A 25 5.49 -1.93 5.91
N ASN A 26 4.56 -2.86 6.05
CA ASN A 26 4.02 -3.62 4.93
C ASN A 26 2.90 -2.85 4.22
N LEU A 27 3.26 -1.74 3.59
CA LEU A 27 2.38 -0.83 2.88
C LEU A 27 2.70 -0.83 1.38
N THR A 28 1.68 -1.03 0.55
CA THR A 28 1.75 -0.80 -0.89
C THR A 28 0.95 0.45 -1.24
N VAL A 29 1.58 1.37 -1.96
CA VAL A 29 0.97 2.61 -2.41
C VAL A 29 0.83 2.58 -3.94
N ALA A 30 -0.31 3.04 -4.47
CA ALA A 30 -0.49 3.17 -5.92
C ALA A 30 0.65 4.00 -6.51
N PRO A 31 1.31 3.56 -7.59
CA PRO A 31 2.53 4.24 -8.06
C PRO A 31 2.27 5.55 -8.80
N ASP A 32 1.03 5.85 -9.14
CA ASP A 32 0.62 7.02 -9.93
C ASP A 32 0.13 8.21 -9.09
N TRP A 33 0.53 8.28 -7.81
CA TRP A 33 0.25 9.43 -6.95
C TRP A 33 1.07 10.67 -7.36
N ALA A 34 0.52 11.84 -7.14
CA ALA A 34 1.21 13.12 -7.25
C ALA A 34 1.52 13.70 -5.86
N GLU A 35 2.55 14.54 -5.77
CA GLU A 35 2.89 15.24 -4.54
C GLU A 35 1.68 16.03 -4.02
N GLY A 36 1.35 15.82 -2.74
CA GLY A 36 0.24 16.48 -2.08
C GLY A 36 -1.16 15.96 -2.44
N ASP A 37 -1.30 14.92 -3.26
CA ASP A 37 -2.58 14.29 -3.52
C ASP A 37 -3.10 13.46 -2.32
N GLU A 38 -4.30 12.89 -2.44
CA GLU A 38 -4.90 12.08 -1.39
C GLU A 38 -4.06 10.84 -1.06
N THR A 39 -3.53 10.16 -2.07
CA THR A 39 -2.70 8.96 -1.89
C THR A 39 -1.45 9.29 -1.08
N ALA A 40 -0.70 10.32 -1.48
CA ALA A 40 0.51 10.76 -0.79
C ALA A 40 0.22 11.18 0.66
N ARG A 41 -0.82 12.00 0.87
CA ARG A 41 -1.19 12.48 2.22
C ARG A 41 -1.57 11.34 3.15
N ILE A 42 -2.37 10.38 2.68
CA ILE A 42 -2.78 9.24 3.50
C ILE A 42 -1.58 8.34 3.79
N ALA A 43 -0.74 8.06 2.78
CA ALA A 43 0.45 7.23 2.95
C ALA A 43 1.43 7.84 3.96
N CYS A 44 1.77 9.12 3.85
CA CYS A 44 2.61 9.82 4.83
C CYS A 44 1.98 9.77 6.23
N SER A 45 0.69 10.11 6.35
CA SER A 45 -0.02 10.09 7.62
C SER A 45 -0.03 8.70 8.28
N PHE A 46 -0.16 7.63 7.48
CA PHE A 46 -0.09 6.25 7.98
C PHE A 46 1.33 5.88 8.41
N MET A 47 2.35 6.22 7.60
CA MET A 47 3.75 5.96 7.92
C MET A 47 4.20 6.65 9.21
N ASP A 48 3.72 7.87 9.48
CA ASP A 48 4.00 8.60 10.73
C ASP A 48 3.42 7.91 11.98
N ARG A 49 2.45 7.02 11.78
CA ARG A 49 1.70 6.33 12.85
C ARG A 49 1.98 4.84 12.95
N LEU A 50 2.98 4.30 12.28
CA LEU A 50 3.29 2.85 12.29
C LEU A 50 3.49 2.30 13.71
N ASP A 51 3.99 3.11 14.63
CA ASP A 51 4.20 2.71 16.03
C ASP A 51 2.89 2.43 16.78
N ARG A 52 1.76 2.90 16.27
CA ARG A 52 0.43 2.66 16.82
C ARG A 52 -0.21 1.35 16.34
N LEU A 53 0.37 0.70 15.34
CA LEU A 53 -0.12 -0.59 14.87
C LEU A 53 0.10 -1.67 15.94
N PRO A 54 -0.87 -2.55 16.17
CA PRO A 54 -0.69 -3.72 17.03
C PRO A 54 0.36 -4.67 16.40
N PRO A 55 0.86 -5.64 17.15
CA PRO A 55 1.61 -6.75 16.58
C PRO A 55 0.75 -7.52 15.57
N LEU A 56 1.20 -7.57 14.32
CA LEU A 56 0.50 -8.24 13.22
C LEU A 56 1.34 -9.40 12.67
N PRO A 57 0.69 -10.46 12.13
CA PRO A 57 1.41 -11.47 11.36
C PRO A 57 2.19 -10.82 10.21
N GLY A 58 3.41 -11.26 9.94
CA GLY A 58 4.32 -10.63 8.98
C GLY A 58 3.84 -10.58 7.52
N LYS A 59 2.73 -11.26 7.19
CA LYS A 59 2.10 -11.20 5.86
C LYS A 59 0.92 -10.24 5.80
N VAL A 60 0.45 -9.71 6.92
CA VAL A 60 -0.62 -8.71 6.93
C VAL A 60 -0.08 -7.43 6.34
N GLY A 61 -0.79 -6.88 5.37
CA GLY A 61 -0.36 -5.71 4.64
C GLY A 61 -1.50 -4.74 4.34
N PHE A 62 -1.09 -3.53 4.01
CA PHE A 62 -1.95 -2.39 3.73
C PHE A 62 -1.83 -1.96 2.27
N ALA A 63 -2.89 -1.42 1.69
CA ALA A 63 -2.85 -0.79 0.38
C ALA A 63 -3.55 0.57 0.41
N ILE A 64 -2.93 1.56 -0.22
CA ILE A 64 -3.50 2.89 -0.40
C ILE A 64 -3.53 3.21 -1.90
N ASP A 65 -4.74 3.33 -2.44
CA ASP A 65 -4.99 3.59 -3.86
C ASP A 65 -6.24 4.47 -4.01
N THR A 66 -6.04 5.77 -4.02
CA THR A 66 -7.14 6.74 -4.08
C THR A 66 -7.50 7.17 -5.50
N GLY A 67 -6.87 6.56 -6.50
CA GLY A 67 -7.14 6.84 -7.91
C GLY A 67 -8.61 6.59 -8.29
N LEU A 68 -9.15 7.38 -9.23
CA LEU A 68 -10.52 7.16 -9.73
C LEU A 68 -10.70 5.78 -10.38
N GLN A 69 -9.63 5.22 -10.89
CA GLN A 69 -9.55 3.86 -11.40
C GLN A 69 -8.40 3.14 -10.70
N PRO A 70 -8.65 2.45 -9.58
CA PRO A 70 -7.61 1.81 -8.79
C PRO A 70 -6.72 0.86 -9.60
N VAL A 71 -5.42 0.87 -9.31
CA VAL A 71 -4.42 0.02 -9.98
C VAL A 71 -3.94 -1.15 -9.11
N LEU A 72 -4.21 -1.09 -7.80
CA LEU A 72 -3.78 -2.11 -6.83
C LEU A 72 -4.82 -3.19 -6.55
N GLY A 73 -5.91 -3.26 -7.31
CA GLY A 73 -7.00 -4.22 -7.05
C GLY A 73 -6.57 -5.69 -7.02
N LEU A 74 -5.47 -6.04 -7.72
CA LEU A 74 -4.90 -7.40 -7.74
C LEU A 74 -3.70 -7.58 -6.80
N VAL A 75 -3.26 -6.52 -6.11
CA VAL A 75 -2.16 -6.60 -5.15
C VAL A 75 -2.66 -7.18 -3.85
N PRO A 76 -2.01 -8.19 -3.27
CA PRO A 76 -2.37 -8.72 -1.97
C PRO A 76 -2.26 -7.64 -0.88
N ALA A 77 -3.35 -7.38 -0.17
CA ALA A 77 -3.38 -6.54 1.02
C ALA A 77 -4.54 -6.98 1.92
N ASP A 78 -4.43 -6.76 3.21
CA ASP A 78 -5.47 -7.14 4.17
C ASP A 78 -6.42 -5.98 4.47
N PHE A 79 -5.89 -4.76 4.46
CA PHE A 79 -6.66 -3.54 4.71
C PHE A 79 -6.37 -2.52 3.62
N ARG A 80 -7.43 -1.90 3.08
CA ARG A 80 -7.34 -1.03 1.91
C ARG A 80 -8.01 0.30 2.15
N ILE A 81 -7.35 1.37 1.73
CA ILE A 81 -8.01 2.64 1.38
C ILE A 81 -8.02 2.70 -0.13
N GLU A 82 -9.21 2.71 -0.70
CA GLU A 82 -9.38 2.71 -2.16
C GLU A 82 -10.61 3.53 -2.57
N ARG A 83 -10.74 3.81 -3.87
CA ARG A 83 -11.91 4.52 -4.39
C ARG A 83 -13.12 3.58 -4.42
N GLY A 84 -14.26 4.03 -3.88
CA GLY A 84 -15.54 3.35 -4.01
C GLY A 84 -16.26 3.70 -5.32
N GLU A 85 -17.24 2.87 -5.71
CA GLU A 85 -18.08 3.08 -6.91
C GLU A 85 -18.86 4.41 -6.89
N THR A 86 -19.09 4.97 -5.72
CA THR A 86 -19.72 6.28 -5.51
C THR A 86 -18.78 7.46 -5.71
N GLY A 87 -17.49 7.21 -5.94
CA GLY A 87 -16.44 8.24 -6.00
C GLY A 87 -15.87 8.65 -4.65
N ALA A 88 -16.45 8.23 -3.52
CA ALA A 88 -15.88 8.44 -2.20
C ALA A 88 -14.72 7.48 -1.92
N LEU A 89 -13.80 7.85 -1.00
CA LEU A 89 -12.85 6.89 -0.45
C LEU A 89 -13.56 5.91 0.48
N ILE A 90 -13.12 4.67 0.46
CA ILE A 90 -13.60 3.63 1.36
C ILE A 90 -12.44 2.94 2.07
N LEU A 91 -12.69 2.57 3.32
CA LEU A 91 -11.89 1.59 4.06
C LEU A 91 -12.51 0.21 3.84
N ARG A 92 -11.72 -0.74 3.36
CA ARG A 92 -12.22 -2.12 3.16
C ARG A 92 -11.26 -3.16 3.73
N ALA A 93 -11.81 -4.15 4.40
CA ALA A 93 -11.10 -5.35 4.81
C ALA A 93 -11.10 -6.38 3.66
N GLU A 94 -9.98 -7.04 3.43
CA GLU A 94 -9.87 -8.08 2.39
C GLU A 94 -10.84 -9.24 2.66
N GLY A 95 -11.44 -9.77 1.59
CA GLY A 95 -12.49 -10.78 1.69
C GLY A 95 -13.89 -10.21 1.98
N ARG A 96 -14.01 -8.90 2.17
CA ARG A 96 -15.31 -8.20 2.27
C ARG A 96 -15.63 -7.52 0.95
N GLU A 97 -16.89 -7.68 0.51
CA GLU A 97 -17.35 -7.17 -0.78
C GLU A 97 -17.46 -5.64 -0.80
N LYS A 98 -17.71 -5.04 0.36
CA LYS A 98 -17.97 -3.61 0.52
C LYS A 98 -17.07 -3.01 1.58
N GLY A 99 -16.81 -1.73 1.44
CA GLY A 99 -16.10 -0.90 2.41
C GLY A 99 -16.96 0.23 2.95
N VAL A 100 -16.52 0.84 4.03
CA VAL A 100 -17.16 1.99 4.67
C VAL A 100 -16.55 3.29 4.11
N PRO A 101 -17.35 4.29 3.76
CA PRO A 101 -16.84 5.60 3.37
C PRO A 101 -15.95 6.22 4.47
N VAL A 102 -14.83 6.81 4.06
CA VAL A 102 -13.88 7.44 4.97
C VAL A 102 -13.37 8.77 4.39
N ALA A 103 -13.24 9.77 5.25
CA ALA A 103 -12.63 11.04 4.84
C ALA A 103 -11.09 10.89 4.76
N THR A 104 -10.46 11.60 3.81
CA THR A 104 -8.99 11.58 3.60
C THR A 104 -8.22 11.79 4.91
N GLY A 105 -8.64 12.76 5.73
CA GLY A 105 -7.97 13.06 7.01
C GLY A 105 -8.13 11.99 8.10
N GLN A 106 -9.06 11.06 7.94
CA GLN A 106 -9.34 9.99 8.90
C GLN A 106 -8.84 8.61 8.40
N ALA A 107 -8.44 8.52 7.13
CA ALA A 107 -8.14 7.25 6.48
C ALA A 107 -6.99 6.46 7.14
N ALA A 108 -5.92 7.15 7.54
CA ALA A 108 -4.79 6.52 8.22
C ALA A 108 -5.17 5.99 9.60
N GLU A 109 -5.97 6.74 10.36
CA GLU A 109 -6.49 6.32 11.66
C GLU A 109 -7.41 5.10 11.51
N ALA A 110 -8.32 5.16 10.56
CA ALA A 110 -9.26 4.07 10.30
C ALA A 110 -8.56 2.75 9.89
N LEU A 111 -7.42 2.83 9.18
CA LEU A 111 -6.58 1.65 8.92
C LEU A 111 -6.00 1.07 10.21
N ILE A 112 -5.52 1.91 11.12
CA ILE A 112 -4.95 1.49 12.40
C ILE A 112 -6.04 0.87 13.27
N ASP A 113 -7.20 1.49 13.38
CA ASP A 113 -8.33 0.99 14.17
C ASP A 113 -8.81 -0.38 13.65
N LEU A 114 -8.86 -0.56 12.32
CA LEU A 114 -9.25 -1.83 11.72
C LEU A 114 -8.19 -2.92 11.95
N ALA A 115 -6.91 -2.56 11.92
CA ALA A 115 -5.82 -3.47 12.27
C ALA A 115 -5.84 -3.85 13.75
N GLN A 116 -6.17 -2.90 14.64
CA GLN A 116 -6.34 -3.16 16.08
C GLN A 116 -7.50 -4.12 16.32
N TRP A 117 -8.67 -3.86 15.72
CA TRP A 117 -9.81 -4.78 15.79
C TRP A 117 -9.43 -6.19 15.31
N PHE A 118 -8.71 -6.30 14.18
CA PHE A 118 -8.26 -7.59 13.67
C PHE A 118 -7.38 -8.33 14.68
N ALA A 119 -6.46 -7.64 15.34
CA ALA A 119 -5.61 -8.23 16.37
C ALA A 119 -6.45 -8.70 17.58
N ASP A 120 -7.35 -7.86 18.08
CA ASP A 120 -8.16 -8.09 19.29
C ASP A 120 -9.21 -9.19 19.09
N SER A 121 -9.74 -9.32 17.85
CA SER A 121 -10.73 -10.35 17.49
C SER A 121 -10.12 -11.72 17.14
N GLY A 122 -8.80 -11.90 17.33
CA GLY A 122 -8.12 -13.17 17.09
C GLY A 122 -7.63 -13.36 15.64
N GLY A 123 -7.59 -12.30 14.83
CA GLY A 123 -7.14 -12.35 13.44
C GLY A 123 -5.69 -12.79 13.27
N ALA A 124 -4.84 -12.60 14.31
CA ALA A 124 -3.47 -13.10 14.31
C ALA A 124 -3.39 -14.61 14.07
N ALA A 125 -4.31 -15.39 14.63
CA ALA A 125 -4.39 -16.83 14.42
C ALA A 125 -4.80 -17.20 12.97
N ALA A 126 -5.63 -16.36 12.33
CA ALA A 126 -6.02 -16.53 10.92
C ALA A 126 -4.87 -16.19 9.96
N GLY A 127 -3.93 -15.36 10.39
CA GLY A 127 -2.74 -14.94 9.64
C GLY A 127 -3.01 -13.97 8.49
N ARG A 128 -4.25 -13.85 8.02
CA ARG A 128 -4.72 -12.96 6.92
C ARG A 128 -6.17 -12.56 7.14
N MET A 129 -6.52 -11.31 6.79
CA MET A 129 -7.89 -10.81 6.93
C MET A 129 -8.91 -11.63 6.13
N ALA A 130 -8.58 -12.08 4.93
CA ALA A 130 -9.48 -12.89 4.10
C ALA A 130 -9.88 -14.24 4.73
N ARG A 131 -9.11 -14.71 5.71
CA ARG A 131 -9.37 -15.96 6.47
C ARG A 131 -10.03 -15.70 7.82
N HIS A 132 -10.10 -14.45 8.24
CA HIS A 132 -10.67 -14.07 9.51
C HIS A 132 -12.18 -13.94 9.39
N LEU A 133 -12.92 -14.84 10.07
CA LEU A 133 -14.37 -14.98 9.93
C LEU A 133 -15.18 -14.12 10.91
N ALA A 134 -14.53 -13.44 11.86
CA ALA A 134 -15.22 -12.55 12.78
C ALA A 134 -16.00 -11.47 12.02
N GLU A 135 -17.18 -11.12 12.52
CA GLU A 135 -17.95 -10.01 11.98
C GLU A 135 -17.19 -8.70 12.20
N LEU A 136 -17.16 -7.85 11.18
CA LEU A 136 -16.61 -6.51 11.30
C LEU A 136 -17.39 -5.71 12.35
N PRO A 137 -16.74 -4.83 13.11
CA PRO A 137 -17.44 -3.93 14.01
C PRO A 137 -18.36 -3.00 13.23
N ASP A 138 -19.41 -2.51 13.84
CA ASP A 138 -20.47 -1.71 13.18
C ASP A 138 -19.91 -0.53 12.38
N TRP A 139 -18.88 0.13 12.91
CA TRP A 139 -18.22 1.26 12.27
C TRP A 139 -17.43 0.89 11.00
N ALA A 140 -17.07 -0.39 10.81
CA ALA A 140 -16.34 -0.90 9.65
C ALA A 140 -17.22 -1.74 8.70
N GLN A 141 -18.51 -1.91 9.01
CA GLN A 141 -19.47 -2.58 8.13
C GLN A 141 -19.73 -1.72 6.91
N GLY A 142 -19.20 -2.15 5.76
CA GLY A 142 -19.22 -1.38 4.54
C GLY A 142 -20.56 -1.47 3.77
N THR A 143 -20.91 -0.37 3.12
CA THR A 143 -22.11 -0.27 2.25
C THR A 143 -21.75 -0.01 0.79
N VAL A 144 -20.51 0.40 0.49
CA VAL A 144 -20.03 0.83 -0.82
C VAL A 144 -19.06 -0.19 -1.41
N ARG A 145 -19.30 -0.62 -2.64
CA ARG A 145 -18.36 -1.48 -3.38
C ARG A 145 -17.14 -0.68 -3.82
N PRO A 146 -15.95 -1.31 -3.97
CA PRO A 146 -14.82 -0.66 -4.60
C PRO A 146 -15.14 -0.29 -6.05
N ALA A 147 -14.55 0.78 -6.54
CA ALA A 147 -14.58 1.14 -7.95
C ALA A 147 -13.88 0.05 -8.80
N ALA A 148 -14.27 -0.04 -10.06
CA ALA A 148 -13.64 -0.98 -10.98
C ALA A 148 -12.13 -0.67 -11.12
N SER A 149 -11.30 -1.66 -10.83
CA SER A 149 -9.85 -1.54 -11.01
C SER A 149 -9.50 -1.63 -12.49
N ARG A 150 -8.60 -0.74 -12.94
CA ARG A 150 -8.02 -0.84 -14.28
C ARG A 150 -6.84 -1.83 -14.36
N GLY A 151 -6.47 -2.43 -13.22
CA GLY A 151 -5.30 -3.28 -13.12
C GLY A 151 -3.97 -2.50 -13.11
N PRO A 152 -2.82 -3.19 -13.16
CA PRO A 152 -1.51 -2.57 -13.14
C PRO A 152 -1.32 -1.57 -14.28
N LEU A 153 -0.53 -0.51 -14.04
CA LEU A 153 -0.17 0.45 -15.08
C LEU A 153 0.40 -0.29 -16.31
N ALA A 154 -0.13 0.00 -17.49
CA ALA A 154 0.44 -0.55 -18.72
C ALA A 154 1.83 0.08 -18.97
N PRO A 155 2.79 -0.64 -19.59
CA PRO A 155 4.03 -0.01 -20.08
C PRO A 155 3.71 1.11 -21.06
N GLY A 156 4.45 2.23 -20.97
CA GLY A 156 4.25 3.40 -21.83
C GLY A 156 4.31 4.71 -21.07
N MET A 157 3.93 5.79 -21.75
CA MET A 157 3.92 7.14 -21.18
C MET A 157 2.68 7.36 -20.34
N HIS A 158 2.87 7.95 -19.16
CA HIS A 158 1.86 8.36 -18.20
C HIS A 158 2.09 9.82 -17.80
N PRO A 159 1.11 10.51 -17.19
CA PRO A 159 1.28 11.91 -16.79
C PRO A 159 2.47 12.17 -15.85
N LEU A 160 2.88 11.19 -15.07
CA LEU A 160 3.99 11.30 -14.11
C LEU A 160 5.32 10.76 -14.64
N GLY A 161 5.35 10.14 -15.79
CA GLY A 161 6.58 9.55 -16.33
C GLY A 161 6.33 8.36 -17.24
N ALA A 162 7.38 7.59 -17.49
CA ALA A 162 7.31 6.40 -18.33
C ALA A 162 7.29 5.12 -17.48
N ALA A 163 6.27 4.28 -17.68
CA ALA A 163 6.18 2.97 -17.02
C ALA A 163 6.88 1.88 -17.85
N PHE A 164 7.75 1.13 -17.22
CA PHE A 164 8.48 0.01 -17.81
C PHE A 164 8.04 -1.31 -17.20
N GLY A 165 7.82 -2.31 -18.06
CA GLY A 165 7.59 -3.67 -17.59
C GLY A 165 8.86 -4.28 -17.02
N VAL A 166 8.74 -4.96 -15.88
CA VAL A 166 9.86 -5.69 -15.25
C VAL A 166 9.50 -7.17 -15.23
N PRO A 167 10.05 -7.95 -16.18
CA PRO A 167 9.75 -9.37 -16.25
C PRO A 167 10.10 -10.08 -14.95
N PHE A 168 9.15 -10.85 -14.42
CA PHE A 168 9.28 -11.58 -13.16
C PHE A 168 9.61 -10.73 -11.92
N GLY A 169 9.39 -9.40 -11.99
CA GLY A 169 9.74 -8.47 -10.91
C GLY A 169 11.25 -8.35 -10.66
N SER A 170 12.09 -8.78 -11.60
CA SER A 170 13.54 -8.76 -11.47
C SER A 170 14.15 -7.70 -12.40
N LEU A 171 14.89 -6.77 -11.83
CA LEU A 171 15.59 -5.72 -12.55
C LEU A 171 17.06 -5.70 -12.12
N ARG A 172 17.97 -5.69 -13.08
CA ARG A 172 19.39 -5.55 -12.82
C ARG A 172 19.73 -4.09 -12.50
N ALA A 173 20.62 -3.88 -11.54
CA ALA A 173 21.04 -2.54 -11.13
C ALA A 173 21.57 -1.69 -12.28
N GLU A 174 22.38 -2.30 -13.17
CA GLU A 174 22.93 -1.62 -14.34
C GLU A 174 21.82 -1.21 -15.33
N ALA A 175 20.77 -2.01 -15.47
CA ALA A 175 19.65 -1.68 -16.33
C ALA A 175 18.83 -0.52 -15.74
N LEU A 176 18.65 -0.48 -14.42
CA LEU A 176 18.00 0.65 -13.75
C LEU A 176 18.83 1.93 -13.89
N ALA A 177 20.15 1.87 -13.69
CA ALA A 177 21.02 3.01 -13.87
C ALA A 177 20.97 3.55 -15.29
N ALA A 178 21.08 2.68 -16.30
CA ALA A 178 20.97 3.08 -17.71
C ALA A 178 19.60 3.70 -18.04
N LEU A 179 18.52 3.19 -17.42
CA LEU A 179 17.18 3.75 -17.56
C LEU A 179 17.11 5.17 -17.01
N LEU A 180 17.63 5.40 -15.80
CA LEU A 180 17.69 6.72 -15.17
C LEU A 180 18.51 7.70 -16.00
N ASP A 181 19.68 7.28 -16.47
CA ASP A 181 20.55 8.10 -17.33
C ASP A 181 19.86 8.47 -18.65
N THR A 182 19.15 7.52 -19.27
CA THR A 182 18.47 7.75 -20.56
C THR A 182 17.25 8.65 -20.41
N THR A 183 16.49 8.48 -19.35
CA THR A 183 15.25 9.23 -19.10
C THR A 183 15.47 10.54 -18.37
N GLN A 184 16.66 10.75 -17.80
CA GLN A 184 16.97 11.87 -16.91
C GLN A 184 15.95 12.00 -15.75
N ALA A 185 15.41 10.87 -15.31
CA ALA A 185 14.43 10.83 -14.24
C ALA A 185 15.06 11.15 -12.89
N SER A 186 14.41 12.03 -12.13
CA SER A 186 14.86 12.42 -10.77
C SER A 186 14.41 11.43 -9.69
N ALA A 187 13.46 10.56 -10.01
CA ALA A 187 12.91 9.56 -9.08
C ALA A 187 12.39 8.35 -9.84
N VAL A 188 12.30 7.21 -9.16
CA VAL A 188 11.64 6.00 -9.64
C VAL A 188 10.66 5.50 -8.60
N ARG A 189 9.58 4.87 -9.08
CA ARG A 189 8.60 4.19 -8.25
C ARG A 189 8.52 2.74 -8.64
N LEU A 190 8.76 1.87 -7.67
CA LEU A 190 8.71 0.44 -7.89
C LEU A 190 7.31 -0.07 -7.53
N SER A 191 6.76 -0.90 -8.39
CA SER A 191 5.56 -1.69 -8.11
C SER A 191 5.87 -3.17 -8.35
N PRO A 192 5.02 -4.10 -7.94
CA PRO A 192 5.29 -5.53 -8.14
C PRO A 192 5.58 -5.93 -9.59
N TRP A 193 5.17 -5.11 -10.56
CA TRP A 193 5.29 -5.46 -11.99
C TRP A 193 5.88 -4.35 -12.87
N ARG A 194 6.11 -3.16 -12.31
CA ARG A 194 6.49 -1.97 -13.09
C ARG A 194 7.48 -1.09 -12.34
N VAL A 195 8.26 -0.37 -13.13
CA VAL A 195 9.02 0.80 -12.72
C VAL A 195 8.37 2.01 -13.39
N LEU A 196 8.03 3.04 -12.62
CA LEU A 196 7.52 4.33 -13.08
C LEU A 196 8.45 5.44 -12.63
#